data_e58289be6724b64b90f1349e6c34dc10
#
_entry.id   e58289be6724b64b90f1349e6c34dc10
#
_cell.length_a   1.000
_cell.length_b   1.000
_cell.length_c   1.000
_cell.angle_alpha   90.00
_cell.angle_beta   90.00
_cell.angle_gamma   90.00
#
_symmetry.space_group_name_H-M   'P 1'
#
loop_
_entity.id
_entity.type
_entity.pdbx_description
1 polymer ?
#
loop_
_entity_poly.entity_id
_entity_poly.type
_entity_poly.pdbx_seq_one_letter_code
_entity_poly.pdbx_strand_id
1 'polypeptide(L)'
;MTDTLESDVLIIGAGLAGLSLALRLAPRPCIVLSPAPLGQAAASAWAQGGVAAPLGRGDSVALHAADTIAAGAGLVDPEIAALLAQDAAARIDDLLALGVPFDRETDGSLSLSQEAAHSKPRVVRVAGDLAGRSIMRALASAVRCAEHITLLEGVRAVALLEHDGVIAGALVRGPRGDGTVRARETVLATGGIGGLFRVTTNPREARGAAIAQAFRAGAVVGDLEFVQFHPTAIDIGADPTPLATEALRGEGARLVNTDGEPFMARYDGAAELASRDVVARAVHAERSAGRGAWLDCRASVGAAFPERFPTVFSACMAASIDPRIQPIPVAPAAHYHMGGVVTDRWGATTLAGLSACGECASTGANGANRLASNSLLESMVFGARIADRLRDATQSSLRAGHAQAPPQIDVATLDALRERMSRDCGVVRDGRGLAGLVDWVTAAEQAAGGPSALMAARLIATAALQRRESRGGHWRSDHPATDPIGRRSFMVRDGQQGIRFLDRDPFSPQPLPRSATA
;
A
#
# COMPACT_ATOMS: atom_id res chain seq x y z
N MET A 1 -26.63 6.98 24.15
CA MET A 1 -27.06 5.70 23.56
C MET A 1 -26.13 5.42 22.39
N THR A 2 -25.36 4.38 22.47
CA THR A 2 -24.47 3.96 21.37
C THR A 2 -25.34 3.35 20.28
N ASP A 3 -25.48 4.05 19.13
CA ASP A 3 -26.22 3.54 18.00
C ASP A 3 -25.55 2.27 17.47
N THR A 4 -26.29 1.17 17.40
CA THR A 4 -25.84 -0.06 16.76
C THR A 4 -26.43 -0.11 15.35
N LEU A 5 -25.57 -0.16 14.34
CA LEU A 5 -25.96 -0.42 12.96
C LEU A 5 -25.68 -1.88 12.61
N GLU A 6 -26.44 -2.41 11.66
CA GLU A 6 -26.30 -3.79 11.18
C GLU A 6 -26.24 -3.81 9.66
N SER A 7 -25.37 -4.68 9.11
CA SER A 7 -25.23 -4.88 7.67
C SER A 7 -24.78 -6.30 7.35
N ASP A 8 -24.92 -6.71 6.11
CA ASP A 8 -24.33 -7.95 5.62
C ASP A 8 -22.82 -7.86 5.57
N VAL A 9 -22.31 -6.76 5.01
CA VAL A 9 -20.89 -6.51 4.84
C VAL A 9 -20.52 -5.15 5.41
N LEU A 10 -19.48 -5.11 6.25
CA LEU A 10 -18.85 -3.88 6.71
C LEU A 10 -17.51 -3.71 5.98
N ILE A 11 -17.33 -2.59 5.28
CA ILE A 11 -16.10 -2.25 4.58
C ILE A 11 -15.42 -1.10 5.33
N ILE A 12 -14.22 -1.35 5.85
CA ILE A 12 -13.45 -0.36 6.62
C ILE A 12 -12.41 0.26 5.68
N GLY A 13 -12.72 1.46 5.17
CA GLY A 13 -11.88 2.22 4.25
C GLY A 13 -12.55 2.48 2.90
N ALA A 14 -12.55 3.75 2.49
CA ALA A 14 -13.17 4.27 1.28
C ALA A 14 -12.13 4.68 0.22
N GLY A 15 -11.02 3.94 0.14
CA GLY A 15 -10.07 3.99 -0.97
C GLY A 15 -10.54 3.17 -2.18
N LEU A 16 -9.67 3.05 -3.19
CA LEU A 16 -9.98 2.29 -4.42
C LEU A 16 -10.49 0.87 -4.11
N ALA A 17 -9.81 0.14 -3.23
CA ALA A 17 -10.16 -1.23 -2.87
C ALA A 17 -11.58 -1.32 -2.28
N GLY A 18 -11.88 -0.48 -1.27
CA GLY A 18 -13.18 -0.51 -0.59
C GLY A 18 -14.33 -0.06 -1.46
N LEU A 19 -14.16 1.00 -2.28
CA LEU A 19 -15.25 1.51 -3.13
C LEU A 19 -15.53 0.58 -4.32
N SER A 20 -14.50 0.02 -4.97
CA SER A 20 -14.69 -0.94 -6.06
C SER A 20 -15.35 -2.24 -5.57
N LEU A 21 -14.96 -2.72 -4.39
CA LEU A 21 -15.62 -3.85 -3.73
C LEU A 21 -17.10 -3.53 -3.43
N ALA A 22 -17.38 -2.37 -2.81
CA ALA A 22 -18.75 -1.99 -2.44
C ALA A 22 -19.68 -1.96 -3.65
N LEU A 23 -19.27 -1.33 -4.75
CA LEU A 23 -20.06 -1.28 -5.99
C LEU A 23 -20.36 -2.68 -6.55
N ARG A 24 -19.39 -3.59 -6.46
CA ARG A 24 -19.51 -4.95 -7.00
C ARG A 24 -20.35 -5.89 -6.13
N LEU A 25 -20.67 -5.52 -4.89
CA LEU A 25 -21.54 -6.29 -3.99
C LEU A 25 -23.03 -6.23 -4.36
N ALA A 26 -23.46 -5.32 -5.26
CA ALA A 26 -24.86 -5.20 -5.66
C ALA A 26 -25.50 -6.55 -5.98
N PRO A 27 -26.73 -6.82 -5.51
CA PRO A 27 -27.59 -5.98 -4.69
C PRO A 27 -27.39 -6.14 -3.17
N ARG A 28 -26.29 -6.79 -2.71
CA ARG A 28 -26.06 -7.12 -1.30
C ARG A 28 -25.77 -5.85 -0.48
N PRO A 29 -26.50 -5.56 0.61
CA PRO A 29 -26.30 -4.37 1.41
C PRO A 29 -24.93 -4.33 2.07
N CYS A 30 -24.27 -3.16 2.04
CA CYS A 30 -23.01 -2.95 2.74
C CYS A 30 -22.93 -1.56 3.38
N ILE A 31 -22.17 -1.46 4.46
CA ILE A 31 -21.77 -0.20 5.09
C ILE A 31 -20.30 0.06 4.77
N VAL A 32 -19.98 1.26 4.25
CA VAL A 32 -18.62 1.71 4.00
C VAL A 32 -18.24 2.81 4.99
N LEU A 33 -17.14 2.62 5.72
CA LEU A 33 -16.60 3.63 6.62
C LEU A 33 -15.52 4.45 5.93
N SER A 34 -15.63 5.77 6.01
CA SER A 34 -14.63 6.72 5.56
C SER A 34 -14.26 7.68 6.69
N PRO A 35 -12.98 7.80 7.10
CA PRO A 35 -12.57 8.73 8.15
C PRO A 35 -12.68 10.22 7.74
N ALA A 36 -12.83 10.49 6.44
CA ALA A 36 -12.97 11.82 5.85
C ALA A 36 -13.96 11.78 4.69
N PRO A 37 -14.35 12.92 4.11
CA PRO A 37 -15.15 12.96 2.88
C PRO A 37 -14.46 12.15 1.76
N LEU A 38 -15.27 11.49 0.91
CA LEU A 38 -14.75 10.66 -0.18
C LEU A 38 -13.74 11.40 -1.06
N GLY A 39 -12.62 10.73 -1.33
CA GLY A 39 -11.56 11.25 -2.18
C GLY A 39 -10.54 12.16 -1.49
N GLN A 40 -10.71 12.53 -0.21
CA GLN A 40 -9.80 13.46 0.47
C GLN A 40 -8.66 12.78 1.25
N ALA A 41 -8.91 11.64 1.89
CA ALA A 41 -7.94 10.98 2.77
C ALA A 41 -7.46 9.61 2.24
N ALA A 42 -7.73 9.27 0.99
CA ALA A 42 -7.31 8.01 0.40
C ALA A 42 -6.03 8.20 -0.42
N ALA A 43 -4.98 7.41 -0.13
CA ALA A 43 -3.75 7.38 -0.93
C ALA A 43 -4.03 7.13 -2.43
N SER A 44 -5.08 6.37 -2.73
CA SER A 44 -5.53 6.11 -4.11
C SER A 44 -5.85 7.39 -4.90
N ALA A 45 -6.34 8.46 -4.25
CA ALA A 45 -6.62 9.73 -4.92
C ALA A 45 -5.35 10.50 -5.32
N TRP A 46 -4.21 10.15 -4.75
CA TRP A 46 -2.91 10.79 -5.00
C TRP A 46 -2.03 10.00 -5.96
N ALA A 47 -2.49 8.83 -6.43
CA ALA A 47 -1.77 8.05 -7.43
C ALA A 47 -1.65 8.84 -8.74
N GLN A 48 -0.41 9.05 -9.19
CA GLN A 48 -0.09 9.83 -10.38
C GLN A 48 0.05 8.99 -11.65
N GLY A 49 0.49 7.73 -11.51
CA GLY A 49 0.64 6.79 -12.62
C GLY A 49 -0.71 6.37 -13.20
N GLY A 50 -0.75 5.17 -13.74
CA GLY A 50 -1.99 4.57 -14.23
C GLY A 50 -2.25 3.23 -13.55
N VAL A 51 -2.99 2.38 -14.24
CA VAL A 51 -3.25 0.99 -13.86
C VAL A 51 -2.49 0.08 -14.80
N ALA A 52 -1.69 -0.84 -14.26
CA ALA A 52 -0.97 -1.80 -15.09
C ALA A 52 -1.93 -2.87 -15.62
N ALA A 53 -1.99 -3.03 -16.95
CA ALA A 53 -2.78 -4.07 -17.61
C ALA A 53 -2.13 -4.45 -18.95
N PRO A 54 -1.99 -5.75 -19.28
CA PRO A 54 -1.28 -6.22 -20.48
C PRO A 54 -2.15 -6.08 -21.72
N LEU A 55 -2.48 -4.84 -22.11
CA LEU A 55 -3.36 -4.50 -23.23
C LEU A 55 -2.59 -4.07 -24.48
N GLY A 56 -1.28 -3.84 -24.35
CA GLY A 56 -0.43 -3.34 -25.43
C GLY A 56 -0.12 -4.39 -26.51
N ARG A 57 0.19 -3.93 -27.72
CA ARG A 57 0.64 -4.82 -28.79
C ARG A 57 1.93 -5.54 -28.41
N GLY A 58 1.92 -6.88 -28.45
CA GLY A 58 3.06 -7.72 -28.09
C GLY A 58 3.29 -7.85 -26.58
N ASP A 59 2.34 -7.41 -25.75
CA ASP A 59 2.27 -7.70 -24.34
C ASP A 59 1.39 -8.93 -24.07
N SER A 60 1.49 -9.49 -22.87
CA SER A 60 0.68 -10.65 -22.48
C SER A 60 0.57 -10.77 -20.96
N VAL A 61 -0.41 -11.54 -20.50
CA VAL A 61 -0.57 -11.95 -19.09
C VAL A 61 0.74 -12.56 -18.55
N ALA A 62 1.39 -13.42 -19.35
CA ALA A 62 2.63 -14.08 -18.94
C ALA A 62 3.80 -13.09 -18.76
N LEU A 63 3.93 -12.09 -19.64
CA LEU A 63 4.96 -11.05 -19.51
C LEU A 63 4.70 -10.15 -18.30
N HIS A 64 3.44 -9.77 -18.05
CA HIS A 64 3.09 -8.97 -16.88
C HIS A 64 3.36 -9.74 -15.57
N ALA A 65 2.97 -11.01 -15.51
CA ALA A 65 3.27 -11.87 -14.36
C ALA A 65 4.79 -12.03 -14.15
N ALA A 66 5.55 -12.23 -15.23
CA ALA A 66 7.01 -12.36 -15.16
C ALA A 66 7.68 -11.07 -14.61
N ASP A 67 7.27 -9.90 -15.08
CA ASP A 67 7.77 -8.61 -14.58
C ASP A 67 7.41 -8.41 -13.09
N THR A 68 6.19 -8.81 -12.68
CA THR A 68 5.75 -8.76 -11.28
C THR A 68 6.63 -9.65 -10.40
N ILE A 69 6.90 -10.89 -10.82
CA ILE A 69 7.77 -11.84 -10.11
C ILE A 69 9.20 -11.30 -10.02
N ALA A 70 9.74 -10.78 -11.11
CA ALA A 70 11.09 -10.21 -11.14
C ALA A 70 11.23 -9.01 -10.20
N ALA A 71 10.27 -8.09 -10.21
CA ALA A 71 10.27 -6.91 -9.34
C ALA A 71 10.22 -7.28 -7.84
N GLY A 72 9.53 -8.35 -7.48
CA GLY A 72 9.34 -8.75 -6.08
C GLY A 72 10.51 -9.48 -5.45
N ALA A 73 11.67 -9.54 -6.11
CA ALA A 73 12.94 -10.02 -5.58
C ALA A 73 12.88 -11.43 -4.95
N GLY A 74 12.15 -12.36 -5.60
CA GLY A 74 12.09 -13.78 -5.23
C GLY A 74 11.08 -14.13 -4.12
N LEU A 75 10.18 -13.23 -3.75
CA LEU A 75 9.15 -13.44 -2.73
C LEU A 75 7.71 -13.35 -3.24
N VAL A 76 7.52 -13.07 -4.53
CA VAL A 76 6.18 -13.07 -5.15
C VAL A 76 5.67 -14.48 -5.28
N ASP A 77 4.41 -14.69 -4.94
CA ASP A 77 3.69 -15.92 -5.27
C ASP A 77 3.36 -15.93 -6.79
N PRO A 78 3.91 -16.89 -7.57
CA PRO A 78 3.70 -16.91 -9.02
C PRO A 78 2.24 -17.11 -9.42
N GLU A 79 1.43 -17.83 -8.63
CA GLU A 79 0.01 -18.02 -8.91
C GLU A 79 -0.75 -16.71 -8.73
N ILE A 80 -0.41 -15.93 -7.69
CA ILE A 80 -1.02 -14.64 -7.44
C ILE A 80 -0.58 -13.61 -8.49
N ALA A 81 0.68 -13.62 -8.93
CA ALA A 81 1.13 -12.76 -10.02
C ALA A 81 0.39 -13.04 -11.34
N ALA A 82 0.20 -14.32 -11.68
CA ALA A 82 -0.55 -14.75 -12.87
C ALA A 82 -2.03 -14.32 -12.77
N LEU A 83 -2.66 -14.55 -11.60
CA LEU A 83 -4.04 -14.15 -11.31
C LEU A 83 -4.23 -12.64 -11.47
N LEU A 84 -3.32 -11.84 -10.93
CA LEU A 84 -3.37 -10.39 -11.01
C LEU A 84 -3.31 -9.91 -12.46
N ALA A 85 -2.37 -10.45 -13.25
CA ALA A 85 -2.22 -10.12 -14.65
C ALA A 85 -3.41 -10.58 -15.50
N GLN A 86 -4.00 -11.73 -15.18
CA GLN A 86 -5.15 -12.31 -15.89
C GLN A 86 -6.41 -11.45 -15.71
N ASP A 87 -6.65 -10.97 -14.48
CA ASP A 87 -7.85 -10.19 -14.15
C ASP A 87 -7.72 -8.71 -14.58
N ALA A 88 -6.53 -8.24 -15.00
CA ALA A 88 -6.23 -6.83 -15.23
C ALA A 88 -7.13 -6.17 -16.29
N ALA A 89 -7.35 -6.82 -17.44
CA ALA A 89 -8.18 -6.27 -18.52
C ALA A 89 -9.60 -5.99 -18.03
N ALA A 90 -10.22 -6.95 -17.33
CA ALA A 90 -11.57 -6.79 -16.80
C ALA A 90 -11.67 -5.64 -15.76
N ARG A 91 -10.59 -5.33 -15.05
CA ARG A 91 -10.56 -4.18 -14.12
C ARG A 91 -10.48 -2.85 -14.86
N ILE A 92 -9.82 -2.79 -16.01
CA ILE A 92 -9.87 -1.60 -16.88
C ILE A 92 -11.29 -1.42 -17.44
N ASP A 93 -11.95 -2.50 -17.89
CA ASP A 93 -13.32 -2.45 -18.38
C ASP A 93 -14.30 -1.95 -17.31
N ASP A 94 -14.16 -2.39 -16.05
CA ASP A 94 -14.95 -1.88 -14.92
C ASP A 94 -14.79 -0.36 -14.76
N LEU A 95 -13.56 0.17 -14.86
CA LEU A 95 -13.32 1.61 -14.77
C LEU A 95 -13.84 2.39 -15.99
N LEU A 96 -13.77 1.80 -17.18
CA LEU A 96 -14.36 2.38 -18.39
C LEU A 96 -15.88 2.48 -18.25
N ALA A 97 -16.54 1.44 -17.76
CA ALA A 97 -17.97 1.43 -17.51
C ALA A 97 -18.40 2.50 -16.47
N LEU A 98 -17.52 2.85 -15.53
CA LEU A 98 -17.72 3.93 -14.57
C LEU A 98 -17.42 5.33 -15.13
N GLY A 99 -17.01 5.43 -16.41
CA GLY A 99 -16.72 6.69 -17.07
C GLY A 99 -15.38 7.32 -16.68
N VAL A 100 -14.38 6.52 -16.26
CA VAL A 100 -13.03 7.03 -16.04
C VAL A 100 -12.44 7.52 -17.38
N PRO A 101 -11.95 8.77 -17.46
CA PRO A 101 -11.47 9.38 -18.71
C PRO A 101 -10.04 8.93 -19.02
N PHE A 102 -9.88 7.70 -19.50
CA PHE A 102 -8.58 7.20 -19.95
C PHE A 102 -8.08 7.94 -21.17
N ASP A 103 -6.78 8.20 -21.22
CA ASP A 103 -6.11 8.80 -22.37
C ASP A 103 -6.17 7.82 -23.56
N ARG A 104 -6.32 8.36 -24.78
CA ARG A 104 -6.42 7.57 -26.00
C ARG A 104 -5.44 8.06 -27.06
N GLU A 105 -4.96 7.12 -27.86
CA GLU A 105 -4.20 7.39 -29.06
C GLU A 105 -5.13 7.88 -30.19
N THR A 106 -4.54 8.36 -31.28
CA THR A 106 -5.29 8.88 -32.43
C THR A 106 -6.18 7.85 -33.13
N ASP A 107 -5.86 6.55 -32.97
CA ASP A 107 -6.66 5.43 -33.46
C ASP A 107 -7.78 4.98 -32.51
N GLY A 108 -7.93 5.66 -31.36
CA GLY A 108 -8.92 5.38 -30.34
C GLY A 108 -8.52 4.32 -29.32
N SER A 109 -7.38 3.65 -29.47
CA SER A 109 -6.85 2.72 -28.48
C SER A 109 -6.43 3.44 -27.18
N LEU A 110 -6.34 2.70 -26.06
CA LEU A 110 -5.88 3.27 -24.80
C LEU A 110 -4.40 3.65 -24.87
N SER A 111 -4.06 4.83 -24.36
CA SER A 111 -2.67 5.29 -24.28
C SER A 111 -1.94 4.57 -23.14
N LEU A 112 -0.81 3.96 -23.47
CA LEU A 112 0.00 3.16 -22.56
C LEU A 112 1.36 3.79 -22.34
N SER A 113 1.81 3.85 -21.08
CA SER A 113 3.18 4.24 -20.74
C SER A 113 3.97 3.05 -20.22
N GLN A 114 5.29 3.15 -20.33
CA GLN A 114 6.24 2.22 -19.74
C GLN A 114 6.85 2.87 -18.49
N GLU A 115 6.73 2.20 -17.36
CA GLU A 115 7.41 2.56 -16.12
C GLU A 115 8.59 1.61 -15.88
N ALA A 116 9.50 1.99 -14.97
CA ALA A 116 10.66 1.17 -14.65
C ALA A 116 10.27 -0.26 -14.23
N ALA A 117 11.12 -1.23 -14.56
CA ALA A 117 10.93 -2.66 -14.35
C ALA A 117 9.77 -3.32 -15.15
N HIS A 118 9.07 -2.59 -16.01
CA HIS A 118 8.15 -3.16 -16.98
C HIS A 118 8.88 -3.49 -18.29
N SER A 119 8.73 -4.70 -18.80
CA SER A 119 9.31 -5.12 -20.09
C SER A 119 8.53 -4.57 -21.30
N LYS A 120 7.29 -4.10 -21.08
CA LYS A 120 6.38 -3.56 -22.11
C LYS A 120 5.63 -2.33 -21.61
N PRO A 121 5.23 -1.39 -22.49
CA PRO A 121 4.24 -0.35 -22.17
C PRO A 121 2.92 -1.01 -21.81
N ARG A 122 2.48 -0.89 -20.55
CA ARG A 122 1.21 -1.47 -20.08
C ARG A 122 0.48 -0.63 -19.04
N VAL A 123 1.05 0.49 -18.63
CA VAL A 123 0.40 1.35 -17.66
C VAL A 123 -0.60 2.23 -18.38
N VAL A 124 -1.89 1.95 -18.19
CA VAL A 124 -2.99 2.69 -18.85
C VAL A 124 -3.09 4.07 -18.23
N ARG A 125 -2.92 5.11 -19.03
CA ARG A 125 -2.86 6.51 -18.59
C ARG A 125 -4.24 7.11 -18.38
N VAL A 126 -4.34 8.04 -17.43
CA VAL A 126 -5.56 8.80 -17.15
C VAL A 126 -5.22 10.27 -16.92
N ALA A 127 -5.58 11.13 -17.87
CA ALA A 127 -5.45 12.58 -17.78
C ALA A 127 -4.05 13.04 -17.28
N GLY A 128 -2.99 12.57 -17.93
CA GLY A 128 -1.61 12.86 -17.56
C GLY A 128 -1.19 12.16 -16.26
N ASP A 129 -0.97 12.93 -15.17
CA ASP A 129 -0.62 12.42 -13.84
C ASP A 129 -1.79 12.53 -12.82
N LEU A 130 -3.04 12.46 -13.30
CA LEU A 130 -4.26 12.61 -12.50
C LEU A 130 -5.03 11.28 -12.32
N ALA A 131 -4.41 10.13 -12.54
CA ALA A 131 -5.08 8.83 -12.55
C ALA A 131 -5.90 8.58 -11.29
N GLY A 132 -5.29 8.68 -10.12
CA GLY A 132 -5.96 8.43 -8.84
C GLY A 132 -7.14 9.36 -8.61
N ARG A 133 -6.98 10.66 -8.87
CA ARG A 133 -8.05 11.66 -8.71
C ARG A 133 -9.25 11.34 -9.60
N SER A 134 -8.99 11.01 -10.87
CA SER A 134 -10.05 10.72 -11.85
C SER A 134 -10.80 9.44 -11.51
N ILE A 135 -10.07 8.38 -11.17
CA ILE A 135 -10.65 7.09 -10.76
C ILE A 135 -11.49 7.26 -9.49
N MET A 136 -10.94 7.89 -8.45
CA MET A 136 -11.66 8.07 -7.18
C MET A 136 -12.89 8.96 -7.32
N ARG A 137 -12.87 9.96 -8.21
CA ARG A 137 -14.05 10.79 -8.52
C ARG A 137 -15.17 9.96 -9.17
N ALA A 138 -14.84 9.12 -10.14
CA ALA A 138 -15.81 8.23 -10.79
C ALA A 138 -16.43 7.25 -9.80
N LEU A 139 -15.62 6.59 -8.98
CA LEU A 139 -16.08 5.68 -7.94
C LEU A 139 -16.94 6.37 -6.89
N ALA A 140 -16.52 7.54 -6.41
CA ALA A 140 -17.30 8.30 -5.42
C ALA A 140 -18.68 8.73 -5.96
N SER A 141 -18.76 9.10 -7.24
CA SER A 141 -20.02 9.40 -7.90
C SER A 141 -20.93 8.17 -7.96
N ALA A 142 -20.40 7.03 -8.39
CA ALA A 142 -21.16 5.78 -8.50
C ALA A 142 -21.66 5.29 -7.13
N VAL A 143 -20.80 5.34 -6.10
CA VAL A 143 -21.15 4.92 -4.73
C VAL A 143 -22.29 5.76 -4.15
N ARG A 144 -22.31 7.07 -4.40
CA ARG A 144 -23.40 7.96 -3.93
C ARG A 144 -24.76 7.67 -4.58
N CYS A 145 -24.77 7.06 -5.76
CA CYS A 145 -25.98 6.67 -6.47
C CYS A 145 -26.43 5.22 -6.18
N ALA A 146 -25.63 4.42 -5.47
CA ALA A 146 -25.86 3.01 -5.26
C ALA A 146 -26.72 2.77 -3.99
N GLU A 147 -27.97 2.33 -4.16
CA GLU A 147 -28.95 2.15 -3.07
C GLU A 147 -28.53 1.10 -2.03
N HIS A 148 -27.74 0.10 -2.43
CA HIS A 148 -27.26 -0.98 -1.54
C HIS A 148 -26.08 -0.56 -0.65
N ILE A 149 -25.52 0.65 -0.84
CA ILE A 149 -24.36 1.15 -0.10
C ILE A 149 -24.79 2.22 0.91
N THR A 150 -24.55 1.97 2.19
CA THR A 150 -24.63 3.00 3.23
C THR A 150 -23.23 3.56 3.49
N LEU A 151 -22.99 4.82 3.13
CA LEU A 151 -21.71 5.49 3.32
C LEU A 151 -21.71 6.29 4.63
N LEU A 152 -20.74 6.03 5.51
CA LEU A 152 -20.52 6.76 6.75
C LEU A 152 -19.22 7.58 6.66
N GLU A 153 -19.33 8.84 6.28
CA GLU A 153 -18.21 9.79 6.21
C GLU A 153 -17.92 10.40 7.60
N GLY A 154 -16.64 10.66 7.90
CA GLY A 154 -16.18 11.12 9.21
C GLY A 154 -16.17 10.02 10.27
N VAL A 155 -16.37 8.76 9.90
CA VAL A 155 -16.43 7.60 10.79
C VAL A 155 -15.26 6.65 10.54
N ARG A 156 -14.57 6.27 11.62
CA ARG A 156 -13.45 5.31 11.59
C ARG A 156 -13.70 4.12 12.48
N ALA A 157 -13.27 2.94 12.06
CA ALA A 157 -13.19 1.79 12.95
C ALA A 157 -12.04 1.96 13.94
N VAL A 158 -12.29 1.67 15.22
CA VAL A 158 -11.29 1.77 16.30
C VAL A 158 -10.90 0.40 16.84
N ALA A 159 -11.78 -0.62 16.75
CA ALA A 159 -11.49 -2.00 17.10
C ALA A 159 -12.40 -2.95 16.33
N LEU A 160 -11.95 -4.18 16.09
CA LEU A 160 -12.79 -5.26 15.54
C LEU A 160 -13.63 -5.88 16.65
N LEU A 161 -14.89 -6.17 16.38
CA LEU A 161 -15.76 -6.93 17.27
C LEU A 161 -15.48 -8.42 17.09
N GLU A 162 -15.26 -9.13 18.18
CA GLU A 162 -15.02 -10.58 18.20
C GLU A 162 -16.13 -11.31 18.97
N HIS A 163 -16.52 -12.47 18.47
CA HIS A 163 -17.44 -13.40 19.12
C HIS A 163 -16.98 -14.83 18.84
N ASP A 164 -16.50 -15.53 19.86
CA ASP A 164 -16.02 -16.92 19.78
C ASP A 164 -15.04 -17.16 18.62
N GLY A 165 -14.02 -16.29 18.48
CA GLY A 165 -12.99 -16.38 17.44
C GLY A 165 -13.44 -15.97 16.03
N VAL A 166 -14.67 -15.42 15.89
CA VAL A 166 -15.22 -14.91 14.62
C VAL A 166 -15.32 -13.39 14.68
N ILE A 167 -14.90 -12.71 13.64
CA ILE A 167 -15.11 -11.25 13.55
C ILE A 167 -16.56 -10.95 13.18
N ALA A 168 -17.19 -10.10 13.99
CA ALA A 168 -18.63 -9.79 13.94
C ALA A 168 -18.93 -8.31 13.64
N GLY A 169 -17.94 -7.54 13.16
CA GLY A 169 -18.07 -6.12 12.87
C GLY A 169 -16.98 -5.27 13.50
N ALA A 170 -17.28 -4.02 13.79
CA ALA A 170 -16.33 -3.07 14.38
C ALA A 170 -16.98 -2.10 15.38
N LEU A 171 -16.21 -1.72 16.38
CA LEU A 171 -16.45 -0.52 17.18
C LEU A 171 -15.99 0.68 16.33
N VAL A 172 -16.83 1.69 16.24
CA VAL A 172 -16.58 2.85 15.37
C VAL A 172 -16.62 4.15 16.17
N ARG A 173 -15.90 5.15 15.67
CA ARG A 173 -15.89 6.51 16.23
C ARG A 173 -16.16 7.52 15.14
N GLY A 174 -17.13 8.40 15.38
CA GLY A 174 -17.51 9.46 14.45
C GLY A 174 -17.86 10.75 15.16
N PRO A 175 -18.39 11.75 14.45
CA PRO A 175 -18.76 13.06 15.02
C PRO A 175 -19.83 12.98 16.12
N ARG A 176 -20.66 11.93 16.12
CA ARG A 176 -21.71 11.68 17.12
C ARG A 176 -21.22 10.83 18.32
N GLY A 177 -19.93 10.53 18.41
CA GLY A 177 -19.31 9.69 19.43
C GLY A 177 -19.03 8.26 18.95
N ASP A 178 -18.87 7.36 19.92
CA ASP A 178 -18.59 5.94 19.67
C ASP A 178 -19.89 5.19 19.39
N GLY A 179 -19.84 4.24 18.47
CA GLY A 179 -20.94 3.37 18.07
C GLY A 179 -20.45 1.98 17.68
N THR A 180 -21.38 1.13 17.28
CA THR A 180 -21.09 -0.24 16.87
C THR A 180 -21.70 -0.51 15.49
N VAL A 181 -20.93 -1.15 14.60
CA VAL A 181 -21.45 -1.74 13.36
C VAL A 181 -21.25 -3.24 13.43
N ARG A 182 -22.35 -3.99 13.47
CA ARG A 182 -22.35 -5.45 13.37
C ARG A 182 -22.43 -5.86 11.91
N ALA A 183 -21.63 -6.85 11.53
CA ALA A 183 -21.62 -7.36 10.17
C ALA A 183 -21.39 -8.87 10.16
N ARG A 184 -21.88 -9.54 9.13
CA ARG A 184 -21.62 -10.97 8.87
C ARG A 184 -20.21 -11.17 8.34
N GLU A 185 -19.73 -10.19 7.57
CA GLU A 185 -18.35 -10.13 7.07
C GLU A 185 -17.81 -8.72 7.24
N THR A 186 -16.58 -8.61 7.70
CA THR A 186 -15.85 -7.34 7.82
C THR A 186 -14.66 -7.36 6.87
N VAL A 187 -14.54 -6.32 6.03
CA VAL A 187 -13.45 -6.21 5.06
C VAL A 187 -12.56 -5.03 5.40
N LEU A 188 -11.27 -5.30 5.60
CA LEU A 188 -10.26 -4.28 5.79
C LEU A 188 -9.76 -3.77 4.41
N ALA A 189 -9.92 -2.46 4.17
CA ALA A 189 -9.49 -1.76 2.96
C ALA A 189 -8.84 -0.40 3.31
N THR A 190 -8.07 -0.36 4.40
CA THR A 190 -7.67 0.86 5.11
C THR A 190 -6.41 1.53 4.59
N GLY A 191 -5.77 0.98 3.56
CA GLY A 191 -4.46 1.45 3.09
C GLY A 191 -3.31 1.03 4.00
N GLY A 192 -2.13 1.61 3.77
CA GLY A 192 -0.86 1.17 4.32
C GLY A 192 -0.42 1.85 5.62
N ILE A 193 0.92 2.11 5.69
CA ILE A 193 1.61 2.49 6.93
C ILE A 193 2.48 3.74 6.78
N GLY A 194 2.48 4.41 5.61
CA GLY A 194 3.43 5.50 5.34
C GLY A 194 3.37 6.66 6.33
N GLY A 195 2.21 6.91 6.95
CA GLY A 195 2.04 7.92 8.00
C GLY A 195 2.82 7.63 9.29
N LEU A 196 3.46 6.46 9.43
CA LEU A 196 4.42 6.15 10.49
C LEU A 196 5.82 6.73 10.23
N PHE A 197 6.07 7.26 9.03
CA PHE A 197 7.36 7.84 8.63
C PHE A 197 7.25 9.37 8.53
N ARG A 198 8.38 10.05 8.81
CA ARG A 198 8.46 11.53 8.74
C ARG A 198 8.32 12.03 7.31
N VAL A 199 9.00 11.36 6.37
CA VAL A 199 8.94 11.66 4.94
C VAL A 199 8.12 10.58 4.25
N THR A 200 6.93 10.95 3.78
CA THR A 200 5.98 10.01 3.17
C THR A 200 5.14 10.70 2.11
N THR A 201 4.78 9.94 1.07
CA THR A 201 3.80 10.35 0.05
C THR A 201 2.37 9.92 0.39
N ASN A 202 2.15 9.32 1.57
CA ASN A 202 0.85 8.82 2.00
C ASN A 202 0.13 9.81 2.92
N PRO A 203 -1.21 9.68 3.06
CA PRO A 203 -1.96 10.41 4.07
C PRO A 203 -1.40 10.15 5.48
N ARG A 204 -1.38 11.18 6.33
CA ARG A 204 -0.88 11.08 7.72
C ARG A 204 -1.65 10.07 8.56
N GLU A 205 -2.87 9.73 8.18
CA GLU A 205 -3.76 8.76 8.82
C GLU A 205 -3.41 7.30 8.46
N ALA A 206 -2.63 7.06 7.39
CA ALA A 206 -2.18 5.73 6.98
C ALA A 206 -1.09 5.20 7.93
N ARG A 207 -1.48 4.68 9.09
CA ARG A 207 -0.60 4.28 10.21
C ARG A 207 -0.72 2.80 10.57
N GLY A 208 -1.22 1.95 9.68
CA GLY A 208 -1.33 0.51 9.90
C GLY A 208 -2.36 0.10 10.96
N ALA A 209 -3.38 0.92 11.22
CA ALA A 209 -4.38 0.63 12.26
C ALA A 209 -5.08 -0.72 12.05
N ALA A 210 -5.43 -1.07 10.78
CA ALA A 210 -6.05 -2.36 10.48
C ALA A 210 -5.10 -3.53 10.73
N ILE A 211 -3.82 -3.40 10.38
CA ILE A 211 -2.80 -4.44 10.65
C ILE A 211 -2.73 -4.70 12.15
N ALA A 212 -2.67 -3.64 12.96
CA ALA A 212 -2.64 -3.75 14.42
C ALA A 212 -3.93 -4.37 14.98
N GLN A 213 -5.10 -3.96 14.45
CA GLN A 213 -6.39 -4.50 14.90
C GLN A 213 -6.55 -5.97 14.53
N ALA A 214 -6.19 -6.35 13.30
CA ALA A 214 -6.22 -7.74 12.84
C ALA A 214 -5.26 -8.62 13.65
N PHE A 215 -4.04 -8.14 13.91
CA PHE A 215 -3.06 -8.85 14.75
C PHE A 215 -3.57 -9.05 16.20
N ARG A 216 -4.18 -8.02 16.80
CA ARG A 216 -4.79 -8.14 18.14
C ARG A 216 -5.88 -9.18 18.18
N ALA A 217 -6.69 -9.27 17.14
CA ALA A 217 -7.74 -10.28 17.00
C ALA A 217 -7.20 -11.69 16.71
N GLY A 218 -5.88 -11.85 16.47
CA GLY A 218 -5.24 -13.14 16.22
C GLY A 218 -5.05 -13.49 14.75
N ALA A 219 -5.32 -12.57 13.82
CA ALA A 219 -5.01 -12.78 12.41
C ALA A 219 -3.50 -12.86 12.18
N VAL A 220 -3.08 -13.67 11.22
CA VAL A 220 -1.70 -13.68 10.76
C VAL A 220 -1.42 -12.44 9.93
N VAL A 221 -0.28 -11.79 10.20
CA VAL A 221 0.27 -10.70 9.40
C VAL A 221 1.60 -11.13 8.79
N GLY A 222 1.93 -10.63 7.60
CA GLY A 222 3.14 -11.09 6.90
C GLY A 222 3.87 -9.96 6.16
N ASP A 223 5.16 -10.19 5.92
CA ASP A 223 6.03 -9.37 5.08
C ASP A 223 6.13 -7.90 5.54
N LEU A 224 5.93 -7.63 6.83
CA LEU A 224 5.79 -6.27 7.36
C LEU A 224 7.07 -5.44 7.27
N GLU A 225 8.24 -6.05 7.15
CA GLU A 225 9.52 -5.38 6.97
C GLU A 225 9.69 -4.72 5.60
N PHE A 226 8.86 -5.09 4.61
CA PHE A 226 9.00 -4.60 3.25
C PHE A 226 8.21 -3.32 3.02
N VAL A 227 8.91 -2.20 3.15
CA VAL A 227 8.41 -0.85 2.85
C VAL A 227 9.11 -0.34 1.60
N GLN A 228 8.35 0.01 0.56
CA GLN A 228 8.89 0.64 -0.63
C GLN A 228 9.04 2.14 -0.40
N PHE A 229 10.24 2.65 -0.57
CA PHE A 229 10.51 4.09 -0.59
C PHE A 229 10.52 4.57 -2.04
N HIS A 230 9.66 5.55 -2.36
CA HIS A 230 9.73 6.20 -3.67
C HIS A 230 10.95 7.13 -3.71
N PRO A 231 11.81 7.02 -4.73
CA PRO A 231 13.07 7.74 -4.74
C PRO A 231 12.96 9.26 -4.91
N THR A 232 11.87 9.73 -5.55
CA THR A 232 11.74 11.10 -6.03
C THR A 232 10.51 11.80 -5.44
N ALA A 233 10.33 11.78 -4.10
CA ALA A 233 9.43 12.72 -3.46
C ALA A 233 10.06 14.13 -3.49
N ILE A 234 9.22 15.17 -3.70
CA ILE A 234 9.67 16.56 -3.84
C ILE A 234 10.02 17.11 -2.46
N ASP A 235 11.31 17.34 -2.19
CA ASP A 235 11.84 17.72 -0.87
C ASP A 235 11.67 19.22 -0.61
N ILE A 236 10.45 19.61 -0.25
CA ILE A 236 10.05 21.00 0.03
C ILE A 236 9.54 21.19 1.47
N GLY A 237 9.80 20.22 2.36
CA GLY A 237 9.36 20.26 3.75
C GLY A 237 7.86 20.05 3.96
N ALA A 238 7.09 19.74 2.93
CA ALA A 238 5.66 19.46 3.04
C ALA A 238 5.40 18.08 3.68
N ASP A 239 4.32 17.97 4.43
CA ASP A 239 3.87 16.72 5.07
C ASP A 239 2.34 16.54 4.89
N PRO A 240 1.90 15.63 4.05
CA PRO A 240 2.67 14.66 3.24
C PRO A 240 3.52 15.32 2.14
N THR A 241 4.60 14.60 1.77
CA THR A 241 5.54 15.05 0.75
C THR A 241 4.96 14.81 -0.65
N PRO A 242 4.86 15.82 -1.54
CA PRO A 242 4.41 15.62 -2.91
C PRO A 242 5.35 14.69 -3.69
N LEU A 243 4.80 13.99 -4.68
CA LEU A 243 5.52 13.01 -5.47
C LEU A 243 5.88 13.59 -6.85
N ALA A 244 7.17 13.49 -7.25
CA ALA A 244 7.57 13.56 -8.65
C ALA A 244 7.48 12.13 -9.22
N THR A 245 6.49 11.91 -10.09
CA THR A 245 6.13 10.59 -10.64
C THR A 245 7.31 9.91 -11.32
N GLU A 246 7.32 8.58 -11.29
CA GLU A 246 8.31 7.75 -11.99
C GLU A 246 8.32 7.97 -13.50
N ALA A 247 7.18 8.33 -14.08
CA ALA A 247 7.04 8.64 -15.50
C ALA A 247 8.02 9.74 -15.97
N LEU A 248 8.39 10.70 -15.08
CA LEU A 248 9.42 11.68 -15.39
C LEU A 248 10.77 11.05 -15.73
N ARG A 249 11.18 10.01 -14.97
CA ARG A 249 12.40 9.25 -15.25
C ARG A 249 12.27 8.42 -16.53
N GLY A 250 11.08 7.84 -16.76
CA GLY A 250 10.73 7.18 -18.02
C GLY A 250 10.83 8.10 -19.24
N GLU A 251 10.55 9.39 -19.08
CA GLU A 251 10.71 10.43 -20.12
C GLU A 251 12.16 10.94 -20.25
N GLY A 252 13.10 10.37 -19.49
CA GLY A 252 14.52 10.72 -19.58
C GLY A 252 15.01 11.79 -18.61
N ALA A 253 14.22 12.14 -17.59
CA ALA A 253 14.71 12.99 -16.51
C ALA A 253 15.85 12.31 -15.75
N ARG A 254 16.88 13.08 -15.36
CA ARG A 254 18.10 12.58 -14.74
C ARG A 254 18.21 12.97 -13.29
N LEU A 255 18.75 12.08 -12.48
CA LEU A 255 19.12 12.35 -11.09
C LEU A 255 20.53 12.93 -11.03
N VAL A 256 20.65 14.16 -10.54
CA VAL A 256 21.92 14.89 -10.47
C VAL A 256 22.24 15.30 -9.03
N ASN A 257 23.53 15.46 -8.72
CA ASN A 257 24.02 15.98 -7.46
C ASN A 257 24.08 17.52 -7.47
N THR A 258 24.62 18.13 -6.42
CA THR A 258 24.82 19.61 -6.28
C THR A 258 25.66 20.19 -7.41
N ASP A 259 26.62 19.44 -7.95
CA ASP A 259 27.50 19.88 -9.01
C ASP A 259 26.88 19.70 -10.41
N GLY A 260 25.63 19.20 -10.47
CA GLY A 260 24.93 18.94 -11.72
C GLY A 260 25.34 17.62 -12.39
N GLU A 261 26.12 16.78 -11.73
CA GLU A 261 26.60 15.51 -12.28
C GLU A 261 25.54 14.41 -12.14
N PRO A 262 25.17 13.69 -13.24
CA PRO A 262 24.33 12.50 -13.17
C PRO A 262 25.03 11.40 -12.35
N PHE A 263 24.34 10.84 -11.35
CA PHE A 263 25.01 9.87 -10.46
C PHE A 263 24.52 8.43 -10.61
N MET A 264 23.36 8.18 -11.19
CA MET A 264 22.72 6.86 -11.19
C MET A 264 23.56 5.75 -11.85
N ALA A 265 24.28 6.05 -12.92
CA ALA A 265 25.13 5.08 -13.62
C ALA A 265 26.28 4.52 -12.73
N ARG A 266 26.59 5.17 -11.62
CA ARG A 266 27.56 4.65 -10.62
C ARG A 266 26.95 3.56 -9.72
N TYR A 267 25.64 3.49 -9.64
CA TYR A 267 24.90 2.58 -8.77
C TYR A 267 24.29 1.39 -9.52
N ASP A 268 23.81 1.62 -10.75
CA ASP A 268 23.18 0.58 -11.56
C ASP A 268 23.31 0.87 -13.07
N GLY A 269 23.50 -0.17 -13.88
CA GLY A 269 23.61 -0.06 -15.34
C GLY A 269 22.33 0.41 -16.04
N ALA A 270 21.14 0.19 -15.44
CA ALA A 270 19.88 0.71 -15.94
C ALA A 270 19.65 2.19 -15.53
N ALA A 271 20.56 2.77 -14.76
CA ALA A 271 20.53 4.16 -14.31
C ALA A 271 19.18 4.55 -13.68
N GLU A 272 18.53 5.61 -14.17
CA GLU A 272 17.26 6.12 -13.66
C GLU A 272 16.09 5.13 -13.81
N LEU A 273 16.22 4.12 -14.66
CA LEU A 273 15.23 3.05 -14.88
C LEU A 273 15.49 1.81 -14.03
N ALA A 274 16.48 1.82 -13.16
CA ALA A 274 16.68 0.78 -12.15
C ALA A 274 15.46 0.68 -11.22
N SER A 275 15.33 -0.45 -10.51
CA SER A 275 14.23 -0.66 -9.57
C SER A 275 14.18 0.42 -8.48
N ARG A 276 12.99 0.71 -7.95
CA ARG A 276 12.77 1.80 -6.99
C ARG A 276 13.66 1.72 -5.76
N ASP A 277 13.90 0.54 -5.25
CA ASP A 277 14.75 0.31 -4.09
C ASP A 277 16.21 0.69 -4.37
N VAL A 278 16.73 0.36 -5.55
CA VAL A 278 18.09 0.75 -5.99
C VAL A 278 18.19 2.27 -6.11
N VAL A 279 17.25 2.90 -6.81
CA VAL A 279 17.24 4.37 -6.99
C VAL A 279 17.07 5.09 -5.65
N ALA A 280 16.21 4.58 -4.75
CA ALA A 280 16.02 5.17 -3.43
C ALA A 280 17.29 5.09 -2.58
N ARG A 281 18.03 3.96 -2.62
CA ARG A 281 19.33 3.84 -1.94
C ARG A 281 20.38 4.78 -2.53
N ALA A 282 20.41 4.95 -3.85
CA ALA A 282 21.33 5.87 -4.51
C ALA A 282 21.06 7.32 -4.09
N VAL A 283 19.81 7.78 -4.15
CA VAL A 283 19.40 9.11 -3.69
C VAL A 283 19.71 9.29 -2.20
N HIS A 284 19.44 8.29 -1.36
CA HIS A 284 19.78 8.32 0.05
C HIS A 284 21.29 8.47 0.28
N ALA A 285 22.12 7.72 -0.45
CA ALA A 285 23.58 7.76 -0.34
C ALA A 285 24.15 9.13 -0.75
N GLU A 286 23.68 9.71 -1.86
CA GLU A 286 24.11 11.05 -2.30
C GLU A 286 23.75 12.13 -1.26
N ARG A 287 22.53 12.07 -0.72
CA ARG A 287 22.08 13.00 0.33
C ARG A 287 22.86 12.83 1.64
N SER A 288 23.06 11.60 2.07
CA SER A 288 23.82 11.30 3.32
C SER A 288 25.30 11.69 3.22
N ALA A 289 25.85 11.70 2.02
CA ALA A 289 27.21 12.16 1.76
C ALA A 289 27.32 13.70 1.58
N GLY A 290 26.22 14.43 1.75
CA GLY A 290 26.18 15.89 1.61
C GLY A 290 26.20 16.39 0.16
N ARG A 291 26.15 15.50 -0.84
CA ARG A 291 26.12 15.89 -2.26
C ARG A 291 24.73 16.25 -2.77
N GLY A 292 23.68 16.01 -1.98
CA GLY A 292 22.31 16.28 -2.35
C GLY A 292 21.80 15.43 -3.51
N ALA A 293 20.52 15.62 -3.87
CA ALA A 293 19.90 14.94 -5.02
C ALA A 293 18.78 15.78 -5.63
N TRP A 294 18.80 15.92 -6.93
CA TRP A 294 17.79 16.65 -7.71
C TRP A 294 17.36 15.84 -8.92
N LEU A 295 16.10 15.98 -9.33
CA LEU A 295 15.57 15.44 -10.58
C LEU A 295 15.57 16.55 -11.64
N ASP A 296 16.40 16.41 -12.66
CA ASP A 296 16.53 17.35 -13.76
C ASP A 296 15.64 16.93 -14.94
N CYS A 297 14.55 17.70 -15.16
CA CYS A 297 13.57 17.48 -16.21
C CYS A 297 13.69 18.48 -17.36
N ARG A 298 14.66 19.41 -17.30
CA ARG A 298 14.75 20.53 -18.25
C ARG A 298 14.91 20.10 -19.70
N ALA A 299 15.75 19.10 -19.95
CA ALA A 299 16.04 18.62 -21.30
C ALA A 299 14.98 17.61 -21.79
N SER A 300 14.37 16.83 -20.89
CA SER A 300 13.48 15.72 -21.25
C SER A 300 12.02 16.16 -21.40
N VAL A 301 11.52 17.01 -20.49
CA VAL A 301 10.13 17.48 -20.47
C VAL A 301 10.03 18.95 -20.83
N GLY A 302 10.87 19.79 -20.25
CA GLY A 302 10.99 21.21 -20.59
C GLY A 302 9.66 21.97 -20.56
N ALA A 303 9.36 22.70 -21.63
CA ALA A 303 8.18 23.55 -21.76
C ALA A 303 6.85 22.79 -21.69
N ALA A 304 6.82 21.48 -22.00
CA ALA A 304 5.61 20.66 -21.98
C ALA A 304 5.20 20.23 -20.54
N PHE A 305 5.97 20.59 -19.53
CA PHE A 305 5.77 20.14 -18.14
C PHE A 305 4.35 20.41 -17.60
N PRO A 306 3.76 21.62 -17.76
CA PRO A 306 2.43 21.93 -17.23
C PRO A 306 1.31 21.05 -17.80
N GLU A 307 1.44 20.66 -19.07
CA GLU A 307 0.44 19.84 -19.78
C GLU A 307 0.59 18.36 -19.46
N ARG A 308 1.84 17.87 -19.40
CA ARG A 308 2.13 16.44 -19.25
C ARG A 308 2.10 15.96 -17.81
N PHE A 309 2.48 16.82 -16.87
CA PHE A 309 2.61 16.52 -15.43
C PHE A 309 2.03 17.64 -14.58
N PRO A 310 0.73 17.97 -14.73
CA PRO A 310 0.10 19.12 -14.06
C PRO A 310 0.17 19.06 -12.54
N THR A 311 0.09 17.87 -11.94
CA THR A 311 0.17 17.70 -10.48
C THR A 311 1.57 18.03 -9.95
N VAL A 312 2.60 17.47 -10.59
CA VAL A 312 4.01 17.75 -10.22
C VAL A 312 4.34 19.21 -10.46
N PHE A 313 3.91 19.77 -11.60
CA PHE A 313 4.12 21.18 -11.92
C PHE A 313 3.52 22.10 -10.86
N SER A 314 2.26 21.87 -10.50
CA SER A 314 1.56 22.65 -9.48
C SER A 314 2.27 22.58 -8.11
N ALA A 315 2.73 21.40 -7.70
CA ALA A 315 3.45 21.21 -6.44
C ALA A 315 4.80 21.95 -6.43
N CYS A 316 5.55 21.90 -7.54
CA CYS A 316 6.81 22.63 -7.70
C CYS A 316 6.59 24.15 -7.69
N MET A 317 5.62 24.66 -8.47
CA MET A 317 5.32 26.09 -8.52
C MET A 317 4.85 26.64 -7.18
N ALA A 318 4.06 25.88 -6.41
CA ALA A 318 3.65 26.26 -5.06
C ALA A 318 4.85 26.42 -4.10
N ALA A 319 5.96 25.75 -4.38
CA ALA A 319 7.23 25.87 -3.64
C ALA A 319 8.22 26.83 -4.31
N SER A 320 7.79 27.63 -5.30
CA SER A 320 8.64 28.55 -6.07
C SER A 320 9.76 27.85 -6.85
N ILE A 321 9.51 26.60 -7.28
CA ILE A 321 10.41 25.81 -8.11
C ILE A 321 9.79 25.70 -9.51
N ASP A 322 10.41 26.29 -10.53
CA ASP A 322 9.97 26.08 -11.91
C ASP A 322 10.75 24.92 -12.55
N PRO A 323 10.14 23.73 -12.68
CA PRO A 323 10.83 22.54 -13.19
C PRO A 323 11.23 22.60 -14.66
N ARG A 324 10.79 23.63 -15.39
CA ARG A 324 11.18 23.89 -16.77
C ARG A 324 12.58 24.48 -16.87
N ILE A 325 13.05 25.19 -15.81
CA ILE A 325 14.30 25.94 -15.81
C ILE A 325 15.27 25.55 -14.69
N GLN A 326 14.81 24.84 -13.66
CA GLN A 326 15.65 24.38 -12.55
C GLN A 326 15.32 22.94 -12.15
N PRO A 327 16.30 22.18 -11.61
CA PRO A 327 16.05 20.81 -11.13
C PRO A 327 15.17 20.79 -9.88
N ILE A 328 14.40 19.72 -9.69
CA ILE A 328 13.50 19.50 -8.56
C ILE A 328 14.28 18.84 -7.42
N PRO A 329 14.35 19.41 -6.20
CA PRO A 329 14.98 18.74 -5.07
C PRO A 329 14.18 17.48 -4.69
N VAL A 330 14.86 16.34 -4.47
CA VAL A 330 14.20 15.07 -4.19
C VAL A 330 14.78 14.35 -2.99
N ALA A 331 13.92 13.57 -2.32
CA ALA A 331 14.27 12.69 -1.22
C ALA A 331 13.49 11.36 -1.33
N PRO A 332 14.04 10.24 -0.82
CA PRO A 332 13.26 9.03 -0.67
C PRO A 332 12.16 9.23 0.38
N ALA A 333 10.95 8.75 0.08
CA ALA A 333 9.80 8.82 0.97
C ALA A 333 9.10 7.47 1.08
N ALA A 334 8.60 7.11 2.27
CA ALA A 334 7.75 5.94 2.45
C ALA A 334 6.51 6.08 1.56
N HIS A 335 6.29 5.08 0.68
CA HIS A 335 5.34 5.21 -0.41
C HIS A 335 4.33 4.07 -0.48
N TYR A 336 4.78 2.82 -0.30
CA TYR A 336 3.93 1.63 -0.37
C TYR A 336 4.42 0.55 0.60
N HIS A 337 3.48 -0.16 1.22
CA HIS A 337 3.76 -1.27 2.11
C HIS A 337 3.37 -2.58 1.43
N MET A 338 4.34 -3.48 1.21
CA MET A 338 4.09 -4.78 0.58
C MET A 338 3.49 -5.79 1.55
N GLY A 339 3.77 -5.62 2.85
CA GLY A 339 3.23 -6.44 3.92
C GLY A 339 1.81 -6.03 4.35
N GLY A 340 1.21 -6.81 5.23
CA GLY A 340 -0.14 -6.57 5.73
C GLY A 340 -0.77 -7.77 6.40
N VAL A 341 -2.09 -7.78 6.47
CA VAL A 341 -2.88 -8.94 6.92
C VAL A 341 -2.81 -10.02 5.84
N VAL A 342 -2.37 -11.22 6.21
CA VAL A 342 -2.21 -12.33 5.25
C VAL A 342 -3.58 -12.79 4.78
N THR A 343 -3.72 -12.96 3.45
CA THR A 343 -4.95 -13.42 2.82
C THR A 343 -4.70 -14.56 1.86
N ASP A 344 -5.72 -15.37 1.64
CA ASP A 344 -5.77 -16.32 0.55
C ASP A 344 -6.05 -15.61 -0.80
N ARG A 345 -6.12 -16.39 -1.86
CA ARG A 345 -6.44 -15.93 -3.23
C ARG A 345 -7.83 -15.28 -3.38
N TRP A 346 -8.71 -15.39 -2.39
CA TRP A 346 -10.05 -14.82 -2.35
C TRP A 346 -10.17 -13.64 -1.37
N GLY A 347 -9.06 -13.20 -0.79
CA GLY A 347 -9.01 -12.11 0.18
C GLY A 347 -9.50 -12.47 1.58
N ALA A 348 -9.76 -13.76 1.87
CA ALA A 348 -10.09 -14.22 3.21
C ALA A 348 -8.83 -14.25 4.09
N THR A 349 -8.95 -13.79 5.34
CA THR A 349 -7.86 -13.86 6.33
C THR A 349 -7.88 -15.20 7.08
N THR A 350 -6.95 -15.39 8.01
CA THR A 350 -6.93 -16.56 8.90
C THR A 350 -8.03 -16.54 9.97
N LEU A 351 -8.82 -15.47 10.06
CA LEU A 351 -9.95 -15.34 10.96
C LEU A 351 -11.28 -15.38 10.20
N ALA A 352 -12.21 -16.19 10.68
CA ALA A 352 -13.56 -16.22 10.15
C ALA A 352 -14.24 -14.86 10.31
N GLY A 353 -15.04 -14.44 9.30
CA GLY A 353 -15.73 -13.15 9.29
C GLY A 353 -14.83 -11.95 8.99
N LEU A 354 -13.54 -12.19 8.63
CA LEU A 354 -12.59 -11.13 8.30
C LEU A 354 -11.93 -11.36 6.94
N SER A 355 -11.98 -10.34 6.10
CA SER A 355 -11.26 -10.25 4.84
C SER A 355 -10.38 -9.01 4.79
N ALA A 356 -9.42 -8.98 3.86
CA ALA A 356 -8.60 -7.80 3.62
C ALA A 356 -8.25 -7.66 2.12
N CYS A 357 -8.18 -6.41 1.63
CA CYS A 357 -7.74 -6.09 0.26
C CYS A 357 -7.05 -4.73 0.18
N GLY A 358 -6.34 -4.51 -0.92
CA GLY A 358 -5.51 -3.33 -1.13
C GLY A 358 -4.29 -3.33 -0.20
N GLU A 359 -3.70 -2.18 0.02
CA GLU A 359 -2.39 -2.04 0.67
C GLU A 359 -2.32 -2.54 2.13
N CYS A 360 -3.44 -2.77 2.82
CA CYS A 360 -3.41 -3.38 4.16
C CYS A 360 -3.33 -4.91 4.14
N ALA A 361 -3.39 -5.54 2.97
CA ALA A 361 -3.34 -6.99 2.80
C ALA A 361 -1.95 -7.44 2.30
N SER A 362 -1.47 -8.59 2.80
CA SER A 362 -0.32 -9.31 2.27
C SER A 362 -0.81 -10.49 1.44
N THR A 363 -1.07 -10.22 0.17
CA THR A 363 -1.65 -11.18 -0.80
C THR A 363 -0.62 -12.12 -1.41
N GLY A 364 0.68 -11.80 -1.29
CA GLY A 364 1.76 -12.48 -2.01
C GLY A 364 2.08 -11.87 -3.38
N ALA A 365 1.34 -10.86 -3.85
CA ALA A 365 1.53 -10.25 -5.17
C ALA A 365 2.81 -9.42 -5.31
N ASN A 366 3.27 -8.77 -4.22
CA ASN A 366 4.29 -7.72 -4.31
C ASN A 366 5.69 -8.18 -3.85
N GLY A 367 5.79 -9.28 -3.11
CA GLY A 367 7.06 -9.77 -2.58
C GLY A 367 7.82 -8.71 -1.77
N ALA A 368 9.14 -8.59 -2.00
CA ALA A 368 9.98 -7.64 -1.29
C ALA A 368 10.02 -6.23 -1.92
N ASN A 369 9.45 -6.06 -3.14
CA ASN A 369 9.41 -4.79 -3.84
C ASN A 369 8.32 -4.81 -4.92
N ARG A 370 7.40 -3.85 -4.87
CA ARG A 370 6.24 -3.80 -5.75
C ARG A 370 6.59 -3.27 -7.14
N LEU A 371 6.10 -3.94 -8.18
CA LEU A 371 6.12 -3.42 -9.55
C LEU A 371 5.24 -2.17 -9.65
N ALA A 372 5.73 -1.14 -10.32
CA ALA A 372 5.01 0.12 -10.47
C ALA A 372 3.60 -0.10 -11.06
N SER A 373 2.62 0.70 -10.64
CA SER A 373 1.22 0.68 -11.09
C SER A 373 0.43 -0.63 -10.82
N ASN A 374 1.03 -1.65 -10.16
CA ASN A 374 0.33 -2.86 -9.73
C ASN A 374 -0.56 -2.63 -8.50
N SER A 375 -0.32 -1.61 -7.66
CA SER A 375 -1.10 -1.40 -6.43
C SER A 375 -2.56 -1.07 -6.67
N LEU A 376 -2.85 -0.27 -7.70
CA LEU A 376 -4.24 0.04 -8.08
C LEU A 376 -4.93 -1.21 -8.66
N LEU A 377 -4.20 -1.97 -9.47
CA LEU A 377 -4.70 -3.23 -10.02
C LEU A 377 -5.01 -4.24 -8.91
N GLU A 378 -4.08 -4.49 -7.98
CA GLU A 378 -4.26 -5.39 -6.84
C GLU A 378 -5.49 -5.02 -6.01
N SER A 379 -5.66 -3.72 -5.73
CA SER A 379 -6.82 -3.20 -4.99
C SER A 379 -8.15 -3.58 -5.65
N MET A 380 -8.24 -3.46 -6.97
CA MET A 380 -9.44 -3.79 -7.72
C MET A 380 -9.65 -5.29 -7.88
N VAL A 381 -8.58 -6.03 -8.18
CA VAL A 381 -8.65 -7.49 -8.36
C VAL A 381 -9.11 -8.18 -7.09
N PHE A 382 -8.45 -7.90 -5.95
CA PHE A 382 -8.85 -8.52 -4.68
C PHE A 382 -10.20 -8.00 -4.17
N GLY A 383 -10.52 -6.72 -4.40
CA GLY A 383 -11.86 -6.19 -4.15
C GLY A 383 -12.94 -6.97 -4.90
N ALA A 384 -12.72 -7.24 -6.20
CA ALA A 384 -13.64 -8.01 -7.02
C ALA A 384 -13.77 -9.47 -6.54
N ARG A 385 -12.66 -10.11 -6.21
CA ARG A 385 -12.65 -11.51 -5.75
C ARG A 385 -13.37 -11.68 -4.41
N ILE A 386 -13.19 -10.75 -3.48
CA ILE A 386 -13.96 -10.74 -2.22
C ILE A 386 -15.45 -10.57 -2.53
N ALA A 387 -15.83 -9.64 -3.41
CA ALA A 387 -17.24 -9.42 -3.78
C ALA A 387 -17.85 -10.68 -4.41
N ASP A 388 -17.14 -11.34 -5.33
CA ASP A 388 -17.62 -12.57 -5.98
C ASP A 388 -17.80 -13.71 -4.96
N ARG A 389 -16.85 -13.89 -4.04
CA ARG A 389 -16.96 -14.88 -2.93
C ARG A 389 -18.15 -14.56 -2.02
N LEU A 390 -18.35 -13.31 -1.66
CA LEU A 390 -19.42 -12.91 -0.74
C LEU A 390 -20.80 -12.93 -1.39
N ARG A 391 -20.91 -12.71 -2.70
CA ARG A 391 -22.20 -12.75 -3.41
C ARG A 391 -22.89 -14.09 -3.28
N ASP A 392 -22.12 -15.18 -3.37
CA ASP A 392 -22.62 -16.56 -3.36
C ASP A 392 -22.66 -17.15 -1.93
N ALA A 393 -22.12 -16.45 -0.94
CA ALA A 393 -22.06 -16.93 0.43
C ALA A 393 -23.45 -16.97 1.10
N THR A 394 -23.76 -18.12 1.72
CA THR A 394 -24.94 -18.26 2.56
C THR A 394 -24.92 -17.25 3.71
N GLN A 395 -26.05 -16.61 3.96
CA GLN A 395 -26.11 -15.61 5.04
C GLN A 395 -26.07 -16.30 6.40
N SER A 396 -24.99 -16.07 7.17
CA SER A 396 -24.91 -16.42 8.59
C SER A 396 -25.69 -15.42 9.44
N SER A 397 -26.09 -15.80 10.67
CA SER A 397 -26.71 -14.87 11.61
C SER A 397 -25.73 -13.79 12.05
N LEU A 398 -26.21 -12.57 12.26
CA LEU A 398 -25.44 -11.50 12.92
C LEU A 398 -25.11 -11.91 14.37
N ARG A 399 -23.90 -11.61 14.80
CA ARG A 399 -23.41 -11.95 16.15
C ARG A 399 -23.18 -10.69 16.96
N ALA A 400 -23.40 -10.79 18.27
CA ALA A 400 -23.03 -9.73 19.20
C ALA A 400 -21.59 -9.96 19.63
N GLY A 401 -20.66 -9.13 19.09
CA GLY A 401 -19.26 -9.20 19.44
C GLY A 401 -18.85 -8.20 20.51
N HIS A 402 -17.68 -8.40 21.07
CA HIS A 402 -17.04 -7.54 22.05
C HIS A 402 -15.76 -6.93 21.50
N ALA A 403 -15.47 -5.68 21.88
CA ALA A 403 -14.22 -5.02 21.56
C ALA A 403 -13.88 -3.99 22.62
N GLN A 404 -12.58 -3.76 22.80
CA GLN A 404 -12.07 -2.64 23.57
C GLN A 404 -11.28 -1.72 22.63
N ALA A 405 -11.69 -0.46 22.58
CA ALA A 405 -10.97 0.54 21.78
C ALA A 405 -9.60 0.80 22.41
N PRO A 406 -8.52 0.69 21.65
CA PRO A 406 -7.21 1.12 22.14
C PRO A 406 -7.19 2.63 22.33
N PRO A 407 -6.35 3.16 23.24
CA PRO A 407 -6.15 4.58 23.39
C PRO A 407 -5.58 5.20 22.10
N GLN A 408 -5.78 6.49 21.95
CA GLN A 408 -5.16 7.24 20.86
C GLN A 408 -3.72 7.60 21.24
N ILE A 409 -2.83 7.61 20.25
CA ILE A 409 -1.48 8.11 20.42
C ILE A 409 -1.53 9.63 20.52
N ASP A 410 -0.82 10.22 21.47
CA ASP A 410 -0.65 11.68 21.54
C ASP A 410 0.30 12.21 20.46
N VAL A 411 0.25 13.51 20.20
CA VAL A 411 0.99 14.14 19.11
C VAL A 411 2.49 14.02 19.30
N ALA A 412 3.00 14.26 20.50
CA ALA A 412 4.44 14.24 20.78
C ALA A 412 5.03 12.82 20.60
N THR A 413 4.34 11.80 21.12
CA THR A 413 4.71 10.39 20.92
C THR A 413 4.66 9.99 19.45
N LEU A 414 3.65 10.47 18.70
CA LEU A 414 3.55 10.21 17.26
C LEU A 414 4.71 10.84 16.49
N ASP A 415 5.05 12.09 16.78
CA ASP A 415 6.16 12.77 16.10
C ASP A 415 7.50 12.08 16.39
N ALA A 416 7.75 11.70 17.65
CA ALA A 416 8.92 10.91 18.03
C ALA A 416 8.97 9.53 17.35
N LEU A 417 7.81 8.87 17.19
CA LEU A 417 7.69 7.61 16.45
C LEU A 417 8.10 7.79 14.98
N ARG A 418 7.54 8.80 14.32
CA ARG A 418 7.81 9.08 12.89
C ARG A 418 9.29 9.37 12.62
N GLU A 419 9.93 10.13 13.50
CA GLU A 419 11.38 10.40 13.41
C GLU A 419 12.20 9.12 13.54
N ARG A 420 11.90 8.28 14.53
CA ARG A 420 12.61 7.03 14.78
C ARG A 420 12.38 6.01 13.66
N MET A 421 11.13 5.86 13.19
CA MET A 421 10.82 4.98 12.05
C MET A 421 11.60 5.40 10.80
N SER A 422 11.68 6.70 10.51
CA SER A 422 12.43 7.20 9.36
C SER A 422 13.94 6.98 9.49
N ARG A 423 14.50 7.15 10.69
CA ARG A 423 15.93 7.01 10.94
C ARG A 423 16.35 5.54 11.00
N ASP A 424 15.63 4.71 11.76
CA ASP A 424 16.08 3.36 12.16
C ASP A 424 15.45 2.24 11.31
N CYS A 425 14.27 2.50 10.67
CA CYS A 425 13.57 1.58 9.78
C CYS A 425 13.35 2.16 8.37
N GLY A 426 14.19 3.11 7.97
CA GLY A 426 14.15 3.81 6.69
C GLY A 426 14.72 3.01 5.51
N VAL A 427 15.30 3.74 4.54
CA VAL A 427 15.88 3.17 3.31
C VAL A 427 17.07 2.25 3.60
N VAL A 428 17.94 2.66 4.54
CA VAL A 428 19.08 1.87 5.02
C VAL A 428 18.90 1.65 6.51
N ARG A 429 19.04 0.40 6.93
CA ARG A 429 18.79 -0.07 8.29
C ARG A 429 20.03 -0.79 8.83
N ASP A 430 20.15 -0.89 10.14
CA ASP A 430 21.12 -1.77 10.81
C ASP A 430 20.52 -2.36 12.09
N GLY A 431 21.16 -3.43 12.60
CA GLY A 431 20.66 -4.17 13.76
C GLY A 431 20.59 -3.36 15.03
N ARG A 432 21.50 -2.41 15.25
CA ARG A 432 21.53 -1.55 16.45
C ARG A 432 20.35 -0.57 16.42
N GLY A 433 20.16 0.13 15.29
CA GLY A 433 19.06 1.06 15.12
C GLY A 433 17.70 0.38 15.26
N LEU A 434 17.52 -0.78 14.59
CA LEU A 434 16.29 -1.57 14.67
C LEU A 434 16.02 -2.09 16.09
N ALA A 435 17.03 -2.61 16.82
CA ALA A 435 16.86 -3.07 18.18
C ALA A 435 16.45 -1.91 19.11
N GLY A 436 17.14 -0.77 19.02
CA GLY A 436 16.79 0.42 19.79
C GLY A 436 15.39 0.96 19.46
N LEU A 437 14.93 0.84 18.21
CA LEU A 437 13.56 1.18 17.80
C LEU A 437 12.55 0.21 18.44
N VAL A 438 12.78 -1.10 18.38
CA VAL A 438 11.91 -2.12 18.98
C VAL A 438 11.76 -1.88 20.49
N ASP A 439 12.87 -1.65 21.19
CA ASP A 439 12.86 -1.37 22.65
C ASP A 439 12.03 -0.11 22.97
N TRP A 440 12.30 0.98 22.23
CA TRP A 440 11.60 2.24 22.46
C TRP A 440 10.10 2.14 22.17
N VAL A 441 9.72 1.53 21.03
CA VAL A 441 8.31 1.38 20.64
C VAL A 441 7.57 0.48 21.64
N THR A 442 8.22 -0.60 22.12
CA THR A 442 7.63 -1.52 23.10
C THR A 442 7.34 -0.78 24.41
N ALA A 443 8.30 0.00 24.92
CA ALA A 443 8.12 0.79 26.13
C ALA A 443 7.03 1.87 25.95
N ALA A 444 7.02 2.57 24.82
CA ALA A 444 6.02 3.59 24.52
C ALA A 444 4.61 2.97 24.35
N GLU A 445 4.49 1.79 23.72
CA GLU A 445 3.23 1.07 23.56
C GLU A 445 2.66 0.69 24.94
N GLN A 446 3.48 0.15 25.82
CA GLN A 446 3.08 -0.23 27.20
C GLN A 446 2.64 0.99 28.01
N ALA A 447 3.43 2.06 28.00
CA ALA A 447 3.13 3.30 28.74
C ALA A 447 1.84 3.97 28.26
N ALA A 448 1.56 3.93 26.95
CA ALA A 448 0.36 4.53 26.35
C ALA A 448 -0.87 3.61 26.35
N GLY A 449 -0.80 2.39 26.88
CA GLY A 449 -1.92 1.44 26.90
C GLY A 449 -2.24 0.82 25.55
N GLY A 450 -1.28 0.75 24.62
CA GLY A 450 -1.36 -0.01 23.37
C GLY A 450 -2.02 0.71 22.19
N PRO A 451 -1.66 1.96 21.81
CA PRO A 451 -2.16 2.59 20.59
C PRO A 451 -1.82 1.78 19.33
N SER A 452 -2.75 1.71 18.39
CA SER A 452 -2.58 0.90 17.15
C SER A 452 -1.35 1.32 16.33
N ALA A 453 -1.00 2.60 16.29
CA ALA A 453 0.16 3.08 15.55
C ALA A 453 1.48 2.56 16.16
N LEU A 454 1.60 2.51 17.49
CA LEU A 454 2.78 1.95 18.16
C LEU A 454 2.87 0.44 17.94
N MET A 455 1.76 -0.29 18.04
CA MET A 455 1.74 -1.71 17.73
C MET A 455 2.14 -2.00 16.29
N ALA A 456 1.60 -1.28 15.30
CA ALA A 456 1.98 -1.46 13.90
C ALA A 456 3.48 -1.21 13.69
N ALA A 457 4.02 -0.15 14.28
CA ALA A 457 5.45 0.15 14.20
C ALA A 457 6.32 -0.93 14.89
N ARG A 458 5.89 -1.45 16.04
CA ARG A 458 6.58 -2.56 16.72
C ARG A 458 6.63 -3.81 15.85
N LEU A 459 5.51 -4.18 15.23
CA LEU A 459 5.45 -5.33 14.33
C LEU A 459 6.40 -5.16 13.13
N ILE A 460 6.41 -3.99 12.49
CA ILE A 460 7.29 -3.67 11.35
C ILE A 460 8.76 -3.72 11.77
N ALA A 461 9.12 -3.05 12.87
CA ALA A 461 10.50 -3.01 13.36
C ALA A 461 11.00 -4.40 13.80
N THR A 462 10.14 -5.21 14.45
CA THR A 462 10.46 -6.58 14.86
C THR A 462 10.70 -7.47 13.65
N ALA A 463 9.84 -7.40 12.61
CA ALA A 463 10.05 -8.14 11.35
C ALA A 463 11.36 -7.74 10.68
N ALA A 464 11.65 -6.41 10.62
CA ALA A 464 12.88 -5.89 10.04
C ALA A 464 14.14 -6.31 10.80
N LEU A 465 14.09 -6.37 12.14
CA LEU A 465 15.19 -6.83 12.98
C LEU A 465 15.46 -8.33 12.78
N GLN A 466 14.40 -9.13 12.68
CA GLN A 466 14.47 -10.58 12.50
C GLN A 466 15.04 -10.99 11.14
N ARG A 467 14.77 -10.23 10.08
CA ARG A 467 15.31 -10.51 8.75
C ARG A 467 16.79 -10.09 8.65
N ARG A 468 17.68 -11.07 8.54
CA ARG A 468 19.14 -10.87 8.48
C ARG A 468 19.69 -11.04 7.06
N GLU A 469 19.11 -10.32 6.13
CA GLU A 469 19.52 -10.22 4.72
C GLU A 469 19.15 -8.85 4.17
N SER A 470 19.58 -8.53 2.95
CA SER A 470 19.10 -7.40 2.16
C SER A 470 18.34 -7.89 0.94
N ARG A 471 17.09 -7.40 0.75
CA ARG A 471 16.20 -7.83 -0.33
C ARG A 471 15.15 -6.76 -0.64
N GLY A 472 15.08 -6.29 -1.88
CA GLY A 472 14.10 -5.29 -2.30
C GLY A 472 14.07 -4.05 -1.41
N GLY A 473 12.90 -3.70 -0.88
CA GLY A 473 12.72 -2.55 0.02
C GLY A 473 13.31 -2.70 1.43
N HIS A 474 13.83 -3.87 1.77
CA HIS A 474 14.51 -4.12 3.05
C HIS A 474 16.02 -4.19 2.84
N TRP A 475 16.77 -3.15 3.25
CA TRP A 475 18.23 -3.11 3.14
C TRP A 475 18.89 -2.97 4.50
N ARG A 476 19.76 -3.94 4.83
CA ARG A 476 20.53 -4.03 6.08
C ARG A 476 22.03 -3.79 5.80
N SER A 477 22.57 -2.68 6.30
CA SER A 477 24.02 -2.39 6.14
C SER A 477 24.91 -3.40 6.84
N ASP A 478 24.43 -4.03 7.91
CA ASP A 478 25.11 -5.11 8.67
C ASP A 478 24.83 -6.51 8.09
N HIS A 479 23.90 -6.66 7.15
CA HIS A 479 23.59 -7.89 6.40
C HIS A 479 23.32 -7.56 4.92
N PRO A 480 24.33 -7.09 4.15
CA PRO A 480 24.11 -6.60 2.78
C PRO A 480 23.84 -7.70 1.75
N ALA A 481 24.17 -8.95 2.06
CA ALA A 481 23.93 -10.08 1.17
C ALA A 481 22.44 -10.49 1.18
N THR A 482 21.97 -10.97 0.02
CA THR A 482 20.65 -11.59 -0.14
C THR A 482 20.76 -13.09 0.12
N ASP A 483 19.86 -13.67 0.94
CA ASP A 483 19.78 -15.12 1.14
C ASP A 483 19.37 -15.78 -0.19
N PRO A 484 20.07 -16.82 -0.67
CA PRO A 484 19.67 -17.54 -1.88
C PRO A 484 18.26 -18.11 -1.82
N ILE A 485 17.77 -18.41 -0.62
CA ILE A 485 16.41 -18.92 -0.39
C ILE A 485 15.51 -17.77 0.11
N GLY A 486 14.73 -17.19 -0.82
CA GLY A 486 13.72 -16.21 -0.45
C GLY A 486 12.62 -16.84 0.40
N ARG A 487 12.35 -16.26 1.57
CA ARG A 487 11.25 -16.70 2.46
C ARG A 487 10.41 -15.51 2.86
N ARG A 488 9.09 -15.63 2.73
CA ARG A 488 8.14 -14.68 3.30
C ARG A 488 8.18 -14.78 4.83
N SER A 489 7.89 -13.69 5.52
CA SER A 489 7.79 -13.64 6.99
C SER A 489 6.33 -13.62 7.42
N PHE A 490 6.00 -14.40 8.46
CA PHE A 490 4.65 -14.45 9.01
C PHE A 490 4.69 -14.34 10.53
N MET A 491 3.80 -13.55 11.08
CA MET A 491 3.70 -13.32 12.51
C MET A 491 2.25 -13.49 12.99
N VAL A 492 2.09 -14.03 14.17
CA VAL A 492 0.82 -14.14 14.89
C VAL A 492 1.01 -13.73 16.34
N ARG A 493 -0.07 -13.29 16.95
CA ARG A 493 -0.09 -12.95 18.37
C ARG A 493 0.19 -14.18 19.23
N ASP A 494 1.05 -14.00 20.24
CA ASP A 494 1.35 -14.99 21.25
C ASP A 494 1.05 -14.43 22.64
N GLY A 495 0.05 -14.99 23.32
CA GLY A 495 -0.49 -14.43 24.56
C GLY A 495 -1.03 -13.02 24.39
N GLN A 496 -0.89 -12.19 25.42
CA GLN A 496 -1.46 -10.82 25.40
C GLN A 496 -0.62 -9.81 24.61
N GLN A 497 0.71 -9.94 24.62
CA GLN A 497 1.62 -8.95 24.01
C GLN A 497 2.75 -9.58 23.19
N GLY A 498 2.86 -10.90 23.16
CA GLY A 498 3.90 -11.62 22.45
C GLY A 498 3.70 -11.62 20.92
N ILE A 499 4.81 -11.82 20.22
CA ILE A 499 4.86 -12.01 18.78
C ILE A 499 5.54 -13.35 18.53
N ARG A 500 4.89 -14.24 17.78
CA ARG A 500 5.46 -15.51 17.36
C ARG A 500 5.57 -15.53 15.83
N PHE A 501 6.75 -15.84 15.33
CA PHE A 501 6.97 -16.07 13.92
C PHE A 501 6.50 -17.48 13.53
N LEU A 502 5.90 -17.58 12.34
CA LEU A 502 5.49 -18.87 11.77
C LEU A 502 6.53 -19.32 10.75
N ASP A 503 6.78 -20.63 10.69
CA ASP A 503 7.78 -21.20 9.77
C ASP A 503 7.30 -21.26 8.33
N ARG A 504 6.00 -21.07 8.08
CA ARG A 504 5.37 -21.19 6.75
C ARG A 504 4.13 -20.33 6.59
N ASP A 505 3.73 -20.13 5.35
CA ASP A 505 2.48 -19.50 4.97
C ASP A 505 1.28 -20.29 5.53
N PRO A 506 0.35 -19.64 6.25
CA PRO A 506 -0.81 -20.29 6.85
C PRO A 506 -1.78 -20.89 5.81
N PHE A 507 -1.74 -20.42 4.56
CA PHE A 507 -2.57 -20.91 3.45
C PHE A 507 -1.87 -21.93 2.56
N SER A 508 -0.57 -22.20 2.78
CA SER A 508 0.13 -23.27 2.05
C SER A 508 -0.45 -24.64 2.37
N PRO A 509 -0.62 -25.53 1.38
CA PRO A 509 -1.05 -26.88 1.60
C PRO A 509 -0.18 -27.58 2.65
N GLN A 510 -0.80 -28.27 3.61
CA GLN A 510 -0.01 -29.09 4.54
C GLN A 510 0.74 -30.17 3.73
N PRO A 511 2.05 -30.35 3.98
CA PRO A 511 2.71 -31.53 3.41
C PRO A 511 1.96 -32.77 3.91
N LEU A 512 1.59 -33.63 2.99
CA LEU A 512 1.02 -34.94 3.34
C LEU A 512 1.94 -35.60 4.37
N PRO A 513 1.40 -36.17 5.46
CA PRO A 513 2.22 -36.90 6.42
C PRO A 513 3.05 -37.92 5.62
N ARG A 514 4.38 -37.86 5.76
CA ARG A 514 5.22 -38.90 5.17
C ARG A 514 4.69 -40.24 5.71
N SER A 515 4.15 -41.06 4.83
CA SER A 515 3.80 -42.44 5.20
C SER A 515 5.06 -43.03 5.81
N ALA A 516 4.99 -43.39 7.09
CA ALA A 516 6.02 -44.19 7.69
C ALA A 516 6.09 -45.48 6.86
N THR A 517 7.04 -45.52 5.93
CA THR A 517 7.43 -46.78 5.29
C THR A 517 8.06 -47.63 6.38
N ALA A 518 7.34 -48.67 6.78
CA ALA A 518 7.79 -49.77 7.63
C ALA A 518 9.00 -50.50 7.01
#